data_223ba7d4ba604c6c322c16a436d68251
#
_entry.id   223ba7d4ba604c6c322c16a436d68251
#
_cell.length_a   1.000
_cell.length_b   1.000
_cell.length_c   1.000
_cell.angle_alpha   90.00
_cell.angle_beta   90.00
_cell.angle_gamma   90.00
#
_symmetry.space_group_name_H-M   'P 1'
#
loop_
_entity.id
_entity.type
_entity.pdbx_description
1 polymer ?
#
loop_
_entity_poly.entity_id
_entity_poly.type
_entity_poly.pdbx_seq_one_letter_code
_entity_poly.pdbx_strand_id
1 'polypeptide(L)'
;MDLVKTHNLLPEGVSTTDARSIEFATEVINCLPYEPNDEQMELLAAFAHFMLYGHPQAVMLVNGYAGTGKTSMIGGIVKALTCRGRKTVLLAPTGRAAKVFTEYSGHTAYTIHRKIYRQNSYLSDGFSLAENKHTDTIFIVDEASMISNSSEGSFFGTGRLLDDLIHYVYSGIGCRLVLMGDVAQLPPVGQSESPALNAEFLRSYALQIYSVNLKQIARQAAESGILFNATILRNVMESGVLCAPKLELLRFDDIDNVTGEFLLETISDSYDRDGMSETIVVTRSNKRATLFNRGIRNSILYREDELVSDDMLLVSKNNYYWANDYEQIDFIANGDVVRVKRVWGEIERRYGLDFANVTVEFPDHGNTEMDVKIILNCLSSDTPALTATQSEMLYTSVMAELTGDKRTRYRELKKNPYFNALQVKYAYAITCHKAQGGQWQNVFIDMGAIMPDAFSQLDFYRWLYTAITRARSQVYLINCPLDTDMPSF
;
A
#
# COMPACT_ATOMS: atom_id res chain seq x y z
N MET A 1 17.75 10.01 18.55
CA MET A 1 17.85 8.68 17.94
C MET A 1 17.88 8.92 16.45
N ASP A 2 19.02 8.64 15.80
CA ASP A 2 19.32 9.12 14.44
C ASP A 2 18.42 8.43 13.40
N LEU A 3 17.41 9.13 12.95
CA LEU A 3 16.38 8.60 12.07
C LEU A 3 16.81 8.40 10.62
N VAL A 4 17.94 8.86 10.19
CA VAL A 4 18.46 8.59 8.83
C VAL A 4 19.96 8.91 8.76
N LYS A 5 20.80 8.05 9.28
CA LYS A 5 22.15 7.88 8.73
C LYS A 5 22.15 6.67 7.79
N THR A 6 21.28 6.67 6.82
CA THR A 6 21.42 5.77 5.68
C THR A 6 22.44 6.39 4.75
N HIS A 7 23.72 6.19 5.03
CA HIS A 7 24.76 6.36 4.02
C HIS A 7 24.54 5.29 2.94
N ASN A 8 24.83 5.62 1.69
CA ASN A 8 24.88 4.62 0.64
C ASN A 8 25.88 3.53 1.08
N LEU A 9 25.35 2.33 1.29
CA LEU A 9 26.13 1.18 1.72
C LEU A 9 26.37 0.32 0.48
N LEU A 10 27.51 0.53 -0.15
CA LEU A 10 27.97 -0.31 -1.24
C LEU A 10 29.10 -1.20 -0.72
N PRO A 11 29.17 -2.47 -1.13
CA PRO A 11 30.30 -3.34 -0.79
C PRO A 11 31.62 -2.76 -1.29
N GLU A 12 32.71 -3.04 -0.59
CA GLU A 12 34.05 -2.63 -1.01
C GLU A 12 34.35 -3.14 -2.44
N GLY A 13 34.91 -2.26 -3.28
CA GLY A 13 35.30 -2.60 -4.63
C GLY A 13 34.21 -2.46 -5.70
N VAL A 14 33.05 -1.87 -5.38
CA VAL A 14 32.06 -1.50 -6.42
C VAL A 14 32.69 -0.50 -7.37
N SER A 15 33.07 -0.98 -8.55
CA SER A 15 33.58 -0.12 -9.64
C SER A 15 32.45 0.22 -10.60
N THR A 16 32.19 1.51 -10.78
CA THR A 16 31.23 2.03 -11.75
C THR A 16 31.79 2.11 -13.16
N THR A 17 33.07 1.75 -13.35
CA THR A 17 33.85 2.02 -14.57
C THR A 17 34.13 0.79 -15.40
N ASP A 18 33.62 -0.40 -15.03
CA ASP A 18 33.79 -1.57 -15.90
C ASP A 18 32.86 -1.49 -17.12
N ALA A 19 33.34 -2.02 -18.26
CA ALA A 19 32.65 -1.90 -19.55
C ALA A 19 31.22 -2.50 -19.54
N ARG A 20 31.00 -3.59 -18.79
CA ARG A 20 29.69 -4.26 -18.71
C ARG A 20 28.69 -3.46 -17.89
N SER A 21 29.14 -2.85 -16.81
CA SER A 21 28.29 -1.96 -15.98
C SER A 21 27.90 -0.71 -16.75
N ILE A 22 28.82 -0.11 -17.49
CA ILE A 22 28.55 1.04 -18.36
C ILE A 22 27.57 0.67 -19.47
N GLU A 23 27.77 -0.46 -20.13
CA GLU A 23 26.84 -0.96 -21.17
C GLU A 23 25.42 -1.12 -20.63
N PHE A 24 25.27 -1.78 -19.49
CA PHE A 24 23.95 -1.94 -18.86
C PHE A 24 23.32 -0.61 -18.47
N ALA A 25 24.08 0.29 -17.84
CA ALA A 25 23.59 1.62 -17.49
C ALA A 25 23.10 2.40 -18.72
N THR A 26 23.86 2.34 -19.82
CA THR A 26 23.50 2.98 -21.10
C THR A 26 22.17 2.41 -21.65
N GLU A 27 21.99 1.11 -21.60
CA GLU A 27 20.71 0.48 -22.03
C GLU A 27 19.53 0.95 -21.19
N VAL A 28 19.71 1.04 -19.86
CA VAL A 28 18.65 1.55 -18.98
C VAL A 28 18.33 3.01 -19.29
N ILE A 29 19.35 3.85 -19.48
CA ILE A 29 19.18 5.26 -19.83
C ILE A 29 18.35 5.40 -21.11
N ASN A 30 18.62 4.58 -22.12
CA ASN A 30 17.85 4.56 -23.38
C ASN A 30 16.37 4.13 -23.20
N CYS A 31 16.05 3.46 -22.08
CA CYS A 31 14.67 3.09 -21.72
C CYS A 31 13.95 4.14 -20.88
N LEU A 32 14.65 5.18 -20.43
CA LEU A 32 14.07 6.27 -19.62
C LEU A 32 13.57 7.41 -20.51
N PRO A 33 12.48 8.08 -20.13
CA PRO A 33 11.97 9.25 -20.87
C PRO A 33 12.72 10.56 -20.54
N TYR A 34 13.73 10.50 -19.67
CA TYR A 34 14.50 11.65 -19.18
C TYR A 34 15.95 11.27 -18.87
N GLU A 35 16.83 12.25 -18.75
CA GLU A 35 18.21 12.06 -18.32
C GLU A 35 18.28 11.84 -16.80
N PRO A 36 18.92 10.77 -16.31
CA PRO A 36 19.10 10.52 -14.88
C PRO A 36 19.95 11.58 -14.19
N ASN A 37 19.62 11.92 -12.95
CA ASN A 37 20.48 12.74 -12.09
C ASN A 37 21.60 11.88 -11.46
N ASP A 38 22.51 12.54 -10.71
CA ASP A 38 23.71 11.87 -10.15
C ASP A 38 23.33 10.70 -9.23
N GLU A 39 22.31 10.85 -8.36
CA GLU A 39 21.87 9.78 -7.46
C GLU A 39 21.21 8.62 -8.23
N GLN A 40 20.49 8.92 -9.30
CA GLN A 40 19.92 7.89 -10.19
C GLN A 40 21.03 7.18 -10.99
N MET A 41 22.10 7.88 -11.39
CA MET A 41 23.28 7.26 -12.01
C MET A 41 24.02 6.35 -11.01
N GLU A 42 24.12 6.76 -9.74
CA GLU A 42 24.66 5.91 -8.67
C GLU A 42 23.83 4.64 -8.48
N LEU A 43 22.49 4.76 -8.50
CA LEU A 43 21.59 3.61 -8.48
C LEU A 43 21.86 2.65 -9.64
N LEU A 44 22.02 3.16 -10.87
CA LEU A 44 22.32 2.32 -12.05
C LEU A 44 23.65 1.58 -11.90
N ALA A 45 24.68 2.27 -11.44
CA ALA A 45 25.99 1.68 -11.22
C ALA A 45 25.95 0.58 -10.14
N ALA A 46 25.31 0.87 -9.01
CA ALA A 46 25.11 -0.09 -7.93
C ALA A 46 24.29 -1.31 -8.38
N PHE A 47 23.22 -1.08 -9.16
CA PHE A 47 22.38 -2.15 -9.68
C PHE A 47 23.14 -3.02 -10.69
N ALA A 48 23.92 -2.41 -11.59
CA ALA A 48 24.75 -3.14 -12.53
C ALA A 48 25.75 -4.06 -11.81
N HIS A 49 26.43 -3.53 -10.79
CA HIS A 49 27.37 -4.31 -9.98
C HIS A 49 26.63 -5.42 -9.20
N PHE A 50 25.50 -5.12 -8.56
CA PHE A 50 24.66 -6.10 -7.88
C PHE A 50 24.24 -7.24 -8.79
N MET A 51 23.86 -6.93 -10.05
CA MET A 51 23.44 -7.92 -11.01
C MET A 51 24.60 -8.79 -11.53
N LEU A 52 25.75 -8.17 -11.84
CA LEU A 52 26.85 -8.83 -12.51
C LEU A 52 27.82 -9.54 -11.55
N TYR A 53 28.07 -8.94 -10.40
CA TYR A 53 29.14 -9.34 -9.47
C TYR A 53 28.66 -9.58 -8.03
N GLY A 54 27.38 -9.27 -7.73
CA GLY A 54 26.85 -9.44 -6.37
C GLY A 54 26.90 -10.89 -5.89
N HIS A 55 27.14 -11.05 -4.60
CA HIS A 55 27.08 -12.35 -3.93
C HIS A 55 25.72 -13.05 -4.17
N PRO A 56 25.64 -14.38 -4.25
CA PRO A 56 24.37 -15.08 -4.39
C PRO A 56 23.32 -14.72 -3.34
N GLN A 57 23.76 -14.38 -2.12
CA GLN A 57 22.92 -13.89 -1.04
C GLN A 57 23.05 -12.36 -0.88
N ALA A 58 22.95 -11.62 -1.97
CA ALA A 58 22.93 -10.16 -1.93
C ALA A 58 21.49 -9.63 -2.06
N VAL A 59 21.15 -8.60 -1.28
CA VAL A 59 19.90 -7.83 -1.39
C VAL A 59 20.23 -6.38 -1.72
N MET A 60 19.42 -5.78 -2.57
CA MET A 60 19.54 -4.37 -2.89
C MET A 60 18.39 -3.59 -2.25
N LEU A 61 18.72 -2.55 -1.49
CA LEU A 61 17.80 -1.58 -0.91
C LEU A 61 17.83 -0.31 -1.73
N VAL A 62 16.67 0.12 -2.21
CA VAL A 62 16.50 1.40 -2.89
C VAL A 62 15.55 2.25 -2.04
N ASN A 63 16.14 3.05 -1.17
CA ASN A 63 15.39 4.03 -0.41
C ASN A 63 15.25 5.31 -1.23
N GLY A 64 14.05 5.79 -1.41
CA GLY A 64 13.84 7.04 -2.14
C GLY A 64 12.57 7.71 -1.71
N TYR A 65 12.63 9.02 -1.60
CA TYR A 65 11.49 9.84 -1.24
C TYR A 65 10.50 10.02 -2.39
N ALA A 66 9.34 10.59 -2.10
CA ALA A 66 8.37 10.96 -3.15
C ALA A 66 9.02 11.92 -4.17
N GLY A 67 8.72 11.74 -5.45
CA GLY A 67 9.25 12.58 -6.53
C GLY A 67 10.71 12.33 -6.91
N THR A 68 11.41 11.36 -6.33
CA THR A 68 12.82 11.05 -6.71
C THR A 68 12.95 10.14 -7.93
N GLY A 69 11.83 9.71 -8.51
CA GLY A 69 11.82 8.88 -9.72
C GLY A 69 12.11 7.40 -9.52
N LYS A 70 12.01 6.86 -8.28
CA LYS A 70 12.20 5.43 -7.98
C LYS A 70 11.51 4.50 -8.99
N THR A 71 10.20 4.66 -9.11
CA THR A 71 9.36 3.77 -9.91
C THR A 71 9.71 3.86 -11.40
N SER A 72 9.99 5.06 -11.90
CA SER A 72 10.43 5.26 -13.29
C SER A 72 11.80 4.62 -13.56
N MET A 73 12.75 4.78 -12.63
CA MET A 73 14.08 4.16 -12.73
C MET A 73 13.98 2.63 -12.81
N ILE A 74 13.17 2.04 -11.92
CA ILE A 74 12.96 0.59 -11.93
C ILE A 74 12.20 0.14 -13.19
N GLY A 75 11.25 0.93 -13.69
CA GLY A 75 10.61 0.66 -14.98
C GLY A 75 11.63 0.57 -16.12
N GLY A 76 12.59 1.49 -16.18
CA GLY A 76 13.71 1.46 -17.13
C GLY A 76 14.61 0.22 -16.96
N ILE A 77 14.96 -0.09 -15.70
CA ILE A 77 15.76 -1.27 -15.35
C ILE A 77 15.04 -2.56 -15.78
N VAL A 78 13.74 -2.70 -15.50
CA VAL A 78 12.95 -3.89 -15.87
C VAL A 78 12.90 -4.07 -17.39
N LYS A 79 12.72 -2.97 -18.15
CA LYS A 79 12.76 -3.01 -19.63
C LYS A 79 14.10 -3.47 -20.16
N ALA A 80 15.22 -2.92 -19.65
CA ALA A 80 16.57 -3.30 -20.05
C ALA A 80 16.86 -4.78 -19.70
N LEU A 81 16.46 -5.24 -18.50
CA LEU A 81 16.58 -6.65 -18.10
C LEU A 81 15.79 -7.58 -19.03
N THR A 82 14.59 -7.18 -19.42
CA THR A 82 13.74 -7.95 -20.36
C THR A 82 14.40 -8.06 -21.74
N CYS A 83 14.96 -6.96 -22.25
CA CYS A 83 15.71 -6.96 -23.51
C CYS A 83 16.93 -7.90 -23.47
N ARG A 84 17.56 -8.04 -22.31
CA ARG A 84 18.67 -9.01 -22.09
C ARG A 84 18.21 -10.44 -21.82
N GLY A 85 16.91 -10.73 -21.87
CA GLY A 85 16.33 -12.04 -21.55
C GLY A 85 16.47 -12.44 -20.08
N ARG A 86 16.72 -11.48 -19.17
CA ARG A 86 16.78 -11.72 -17.73
C ARG A 86 15.37 -11.78 -17.15
N LYS A 87 15.13 -12.79 -16.31
CA LYS A 87 13.83 -12.98 -15.66
C LYS A 87 13.66 -12.01 -14.49
N THR A 88 12.51 -11.34 -14.46
CA THR A 88 12.11 -10.48 -13.35
C THR A 88 10.74 -10.91 -12.81
N VAL A 89 10.54 -10.72 -11.51
CA VAL A 89 9.24 -10.89 -10.84
C VAL A 89 8.98 -9.62 -10.04
N LEU A 90 7.92 -8.91 -10.40
CA LEU A 90 7.53 -7.66 -9.76
C LEU A 90 6.50 -7.93 -8.68
N LEU A 91 6.72 -7.39 -7.49
CA LEU A 91 5.92 -7.64 -6.30
C LEU A 91 5.56 -6.33 -5.59
N ALA A 92 4.42 -6.34 -4.90
CA ALA A 92 4.03 -5.27 -3.98
C ALA A 92 3.25 -5.84 -2.77
N PRO A 93 3.15 -5.12 -1.64
CA PRO A 93 2.44 -5.59 -0.46
C PRO A 93 0.93 -5.71 -0.65
N THR A 94 0.33 -4.84 -1.47
CA THR A 94 -1.13 -4.76 -1.70
C THR A 94 -1.49 -4.86 -3.18
N GLY A 95 -2.75 -5.22 -3.48
CA GLY A 95 -3.28 -5.29 -4.86
C GLY A 95 -3.16 -3.94 -5.57
N ARG A 96 -3.51 -2.86 -4.88
CA ARG A 96 -3.44 -1.50 -5.43
C ARG A 96 -1.99 -1.08 -5.76
N ALA A 97 -1.05 -1.33 -4.86
CA ALA A 97 0.37 -1.07 -5.13
C ALA A 97 0.89 -1.91 -6.31
N ALA A 98 0.46 -3.18 -6.42
CA ALA A 98 0.81 -4.03 -7.56
C ALA A 98 0.25 -3.50 -8.89
N LYS A 99 -0.98 -2.96 -8.90
CA LYS A 99 -1.58 -2.31 -10.07
C LYS A 99 -0.77 -1.09 -10.49
N VAL A 100 -0.50 -0.17 -9.56
CA VAL A 100 0.32 1.02 -9.80
C VAL A 100 1.70 0.63 -10.33
N PHE A 101 2.34 -0.38 -9.74
CA PHE A 101 3.64 -0.88 -10.20
C PHE A 101 3.56 -1.47 -11.62
N THR A 102 2.46 -2.18 -11.96
CA THR A 102 2.21 -2.68 -13.32
C THR A 102 2.11 -1.56 -14.33
N GLU A 103 1.36 -0.50 -14.02
CA GLU A 103 1.16 0.66 -14.89
C GLU A 103 2.48 1.36 -15.22
N TYR A 104 3.33 1.61 -14.22
CA TYR A 104 4.61 2.29 -14.42
C TYR A 104 5.68 1.42 -15.07
N SER A 105 5.76 0.13 -14.71
CA SER A 105 6.79 -0.77 -15.24
C SER A 105 6.46 -1.31 -16.63
N GLY A 106 5.18 -1.32 -16.99
CA GLY A 106 4.68 -1.99 -18.20
C GLY A 106 4.73 -3.53 -18.13
N HIS A 107 4.97 -4.09 -16.93
CA HIS A 107 5.04 -5.53 -16.68
C HIS A 107 4.14 -5.91 -15.51
N THR A 108 3.49 -7.07 -15.58
CA THR A 108 2.57 -7.51 -14.53
C THR A 108 3.29 -7.68 -13.19
N ALA A 109 2.83 -6.94 -12.19
CA ALA A 109 3.23 -7.10 -10.80
C ALA A 109 2.16 -7.88 -10.02
N TYR A 110 2.58 -8.62 -9.01
CA TYR A 110 1.71 -9.44 -8.15
C TYR A 110 1.82 -8.98 -6.70
N THR A 111 0.83 -9.32 -5.89
CA THR A 111 1.03 -9.17 -4.44
C THR A 111 2.06 -10.21 -3.96
N ILE A 112 2.83 -9.83 -2.91
CA ILE A 112 3.79 -10.75 -2.29
C ILE A 112 3.06 -12.04 -1.89
N HIS A 113 1.91 -11.91 -1.22
CA HIS A 113 1.13 -13.05 -0.76
C HIS A 113 0.74 -14.00 -1.90
N ARG A 114 0.24 -13.48 -3.01
CA ARG A 114 -0.12 -14.28 -4.18
C ARG A 114 1.07 -15.04 -4.75
N LYS A 115 2.27 -14.45 -4.69
CA LYS A 115 3.45 -15.05 -5.30
C LYS A 115 4.09 -16.12 -4.45
N ILE A 116 4.21 -15.89 -3.14
CA ILE A 116 5.02 -16.76 -2.28
C ILE A 116 4.24 -17.82 -1.51
N TYR A 117 2.90 -17.67 -1.40
CA TYR A 117 2.09 -18.64 -0.67
C TYR A 117 1.20 -19.49 -1.58
N ARG A 118 0.87 -20.68 -1.09
CA ARG A 118 -0.12 -21.58 -1.69
C ARG A 118 -1.02 -22.12 -0.60
N GLN A 119 -2.30 -22.26 -0.91
CA GLN A 119 -3.25 -22.89 0.00
C GLN A 119 -2.91 -24.36 0.17
N ASN A 120 -2.74 -24.76 1.42
CA ASN A 120 -2.56 -26.17 1.78
C ASN A 120 -3.87 -26.87 1.60
N SER A 121 -4.26 -27.77 0.99
CA SER A 121 -5.53 -28.47 0.80
C SER A 121 -6.77 -27.81 1.47
N TYR A 122 -7.95 -27.95 0.93
CA TYR A 122 -9.24 -27.44 1.43
C TYR A 122 -9.56 -27.76 2.91
N LEU A 123 -8.71 -28.53 3.58
CA LEU A 123 -8.92 -29.02 4.96
C LEU A 123 -7.99 -28.38 6.00
N SER A 124 -6.99 -27.62 5.59
CA SER A 124 -6.03 -26.97 6.50
C SER A 124 -6.21 -25.46 6.57
N ASP A 125 -6.04 -24.89 7.77
CA ASP A 125 -6.32 -23.49 8.08
C ASP A 125 -5.26 -22.49 7.64
N GLY A 126 -4.29 -22.89 6.81
CA GLY A 126 -3.15 -22.05 6.52
C GLY A 126 -2.69 -22.12 5.08
N PHE A 127 -2.03 -21.05 4.70
CA PHE A 127 -1.23 -20.98 3.50
C PHE A 127 0.22 -21.33 3.86
N SER A 128 0.80 -22.28 3.15
CA SER A 128 2.23 -22.58 3.29
C SER A 128 3.04 -21.82 2.27
N LEU A 129 4.31 -21.63 2.57
CA LEU A 129 5.26 -21.09 1.62
C LEU A 129 5.34 -22.04 0.42
N ALA A 130 5.19 -21.48 -0.78
CA ALA A 130 5.32 -22.24 -2.02
C ALA A 130 6.79 -22.60 -2.31
N GLU A 131 7.01 -23.65 -3.06
CA GLU A 131 8.33 -23.95 -3.61
C GLU A 131 8.73 -22.87 -4.64
N ASN A 132 9.91 -22.29 -4.51
CA ASN A 132 10.44 -21.37 -5.51
C ASN A 132 11.08 -22.14 -6.68
N LYS A 133 10.36 -22.19 -7.79
CA LYS A 133 10.83 -22.84 -9.03
C LYS A 133 11.56 -21.88 -9.99
N HIS A 134 11.77 -20.63 -9.55
CA HIS A 134 12.50 -19.65 -10.37
C HIS A 134 14.00 -19.91 -10.34
N THR A 135 14.64 -19.63 -11.46
CA THR A 135 16.10 -19.69 -11.64
C THR A 135 16.59 -18.37 -12.24
N ASP A 136 17.72 -17.88 -11.76
CA ASP A 136 18.38 -16.65 -12.25
C ASP A 136 17.41 -15.46 -12.38
N THR A 137 16.54 -15.30 -11.39
CA THR A 137 15.42 -14.35 -11.40
C THR A 137 15.65 -13.25 -10.39
N ILE A 138 15.39 -11.99 -10.79
CA ILE A 138 15.44 -10.83 -9.91
C ILE A 138 14.02 -10.53 -9.45
N PHE A 139 13.79 -10.66 -8.14
CA PHE A 139 12.55 -10.25 -7.48
C PHE A 139 12.66 -8.78 -7.07
N ILE A 140 11.72 -7.95 -7.53
CA ILE A 140 11.70 -6.52 -7.24
C ILE A 140 10.41 -6.22 -6.49
N VAL A 141 10.54 -5.70 -5.29
CA VAL A 141 9.42 -5.37 -4.40
C VAL A 141 9.33 -3.86 -4.26
N ASP A 142 8.22 -3.27 -4.70
CA ASP A 142 7.89 -1.86 -4.45
C ASP A 142 7.06 -1.71 -3.17
N GLU A 143 7.01 -0.49 -2.61
CA GLU A 143 6.35 -0.16 -1.35
C GLU A 143 6.77 -1.08 -0.18
N ALA A 144 8.06 -1.45 -0.13
CA ALA A 144 8.60 -2.32 0.91
C ALA A 144 8.47 -1.74 2.32
N SER A 145 8.23 -0.43 2.45
CA SER A 145 7.92 0.25 3.72
C SER A 145 6.74 -0.34 4.47
N MET A 146 5.81 -0.98 3.76
CA MET A 146 4.61 -1.61 4.32
C MET A 146 4.81 -3.05 4.79
N ILE A 147 5.97 -3.67 4.52
CA ILE A 147 6.21 -5.08 4.86
C ILE A 147 6.45 -5.22 6.36
N SER A 148 5.52 -5.90 7.04
CA SER A 148 5.65 -6.24 8.46
C SER A 148 6.46 -7.53 8.65
N ASN A 149 7.09 -7.65 9.83
CA ASN A 149 7.71 -8.88 10.29
C ASN A 149 7.16 -9.33 11.66
N SER A 150 5.91 -9.00 11.97
CA SER A 150 5.20 -9.46 13.17
C SER A 150 4.26 -10.61 12.83
N SER A 151 4.17 -11.61 13.73
CA SER A 151 3.37 -12.83 13.54
C SER A 151 1.91 -12.71 14.02
N GLU A 152 1.47 -11.55 14.47
CA GLU A 152 0.14 -11.40 15.07
C GLU A 152 -0.99 -11.58 14.04
N GLY A 153 -1.80 -12.62 14.24
CA GLY A 153 -3.04 -12.83 13.50
C GLY A 153 -2.92 -13.28 12.05
N SER A 154 -1.75 -13.71 11.60
CA SER A 154 -1.54 -14.15 10.22
C SER A 154 -1.82 -15.64 10.03
N PHE A 155 -2.54 -15.99 8.96
CA PHE A 155 -2.77 -17.37 8.50
C PHE A 155 -1.77 -17.84 7.44
N PHE A 156 -0.78 -17.00 7.12
CA PHE A 156 0.21 -17.25 6.07
C PHE A 156 1.55 -17.69 6.65
N GLY A 157 2.11 -18.77 6.12
CA GLY A 157 3.47 -19.22 6.38
C GLY A 157 3.85 -19.21 7.85
N THR A 158 4.93 -18.51 8.20
CA THR A 158 5.37 -18.29 9.59
C THR A 158 4.61 -17.17 10.29
N GLY A 159 3.79 -16.41 9.54
CA GLY A 159 3.17 -15.16 9.99
C GLY A 159 4.08 -13.93 9.83
N ARG A 160 5.35 -14.12 9.47
CA ARG A 160 6.35 -13.07 9.28
C ARG A 160 6.62 -12.90 7.80
N LEU A 161 5.95 -11.92 7.18
CA LEU A 161 5.99 -11.76 5.73
C LEU A 161 7.39 -11.52 5.17
N LEU A 162 8.22 -10.74 5.86
CA LEU A 162 9.59 -10.49 5.42
C LEU A 162 10.47 -11.73 5.51
N ASP A 163 10.38 -12.51 6.61
CA ASP A 163 11.10 -13.78 6.77
C ASP A 163 10.73 -14.75 5.63
N ASP A 164 9.43 -14.90 5.37
CA ASP A 164 8.91 -15.80 4.35
C ASP A 164 9.33 -15.36 2.93
N LEU A 165 9.31 -14.05 2.65
CA LEU A 165 9.77 -13.50 1.37
C LEU A 165 11.26 -13.77 1.14
N ILE A 166 12.11 -13.49 2.13
CA ILE A 166 13.55 -13.74 2.04
C ILE A 166 13.82 -15.23 1.85
N HIS A 167 13.18 -16.09 2.66
CA HIS A 167 13.33 -17.53 2.53
C HIS A 167 12.87 -18.02 1.14
N TYR A 168 11.73 -17.55 0.65
CA TYR A 168 11.23 -17.91 -0.68
C TYR A 168 12.21 -17.52 -1.78
N VAL A 169 12.67 -16.28 -1.80
CA VAL A 169 13.55 -15.79 -2.87
C VAL A 169 14.87 -16.57 -2.90
N TYR A 170 15.53 -16.72 -1.75
CA TYR A 170 16.86 -17.35 -1.69
C TYR A 170 16.82 -18.89 -1.65
N SER A 171 15.64 -19.51 -1.59
CA SER A 171 15.49 -20.95 -1.89
C SER A 171 15.58 -21.26 -3.39
N GLY A 172 15.39 -20.26 -4.26
CA GLY A 172 15.55 -20.41 -5.71
C GLY A 172 17.02 -20.30 -6.16
N ILE A 173 17.36 -20.97 -7.26
CA ILE A 173 18.74 -21.00 -7.78
C ILE A 173 19.05 -19.69 -8.49
N GLY A 174 20.08 -18.95 -8.03
CA GLY A 174 20.53 -17.69 -8.63
C GLY A 174 19.52 -16.54 -8.49
N CYS A 175 18.51 -16.67 -7.63
CA CYS A 175 17.54 -15.63 -7.37
C CYS A 175 18.09 -14.52 -6.48
N ARG A 176 17.66 -13.29 -6.70
CA ARG A 176 18.07 -12.09 -5.95
C ARG A 176 16.87 -11.23 -5.61
N LEU A 177 17.00 -10.41 -4.57
CA LEU A 177 15.95 -9.55 -4.04
C LEU A 177 16.35 -8.08 -4.13
N VAL A 178 15.44 -7.25 -4.62
CA VAL A 178 15.49 -5.78 -4.56
C VAL A 178 14.29 -5.31 -3.77
N LEU A 179 14.51 -4.54 -2.73
CA LEU A 179 13.49 -3.93 -1.88
C LEU A 179 13.50 -2.41 -2.10
N MET A 180 12.38 -1.85 -2.52
CA MET A 180 12.22 -0.42 -2.74
C MET A 180 11.17 0.15 -1.83
N GLY A 181 11.41 1.36 -1.32
CA GLY A 181 10.41 2.03 -0.50
C GLY A 181 10.85 3.43 -0.08
N ASP A 182 10.04 4.00 0.77
CA ASP A 182 10.23 5.34 1.30
C ASP A 182 10.20 5.30 2.83
N VAL A 183 11.35 5.56 3.45
CA VAL A 183 11.51 5.52 4.92
C VAL A 183 10.82 6.67 5.64
N ALA A 184 10.43 7.72 4.92
CA ALA A 184 9.67 8.84 5.48
C ALA A 184 8.16 8.56 5.56
N GLN A 185 7.67 7.52 4.88
CA GLN A 185 6.28 7.08 4.99
C GLN A 185 6.00 6.37 6.32
N LEU A 186 4.72 6.15 6.59
CA LEU A 186 4.29 5.37 7.75
C LEU A 186 4.87 3.95 7.69
N PRO A 187 5.49 3.46 8.77
CA PRO A 187 5.90 2.07 8.89
C PRO A 187 4.67 1.15 9.05
N PRO A 188 4.86 -0.18 9.03
CA PRO A 188 3.78 -1.11 9.33
C PRO A 188 3.14 -0.83 10.70
N VAL A 189 1.84 -1.07 10.80
CA VAL A 189 1.08 -0.82 12.03
C VAL A 189 1.74 -1.52 13.23
N GLY A 190 1.94 -0.76 14.31
CA GLY A 190 2.57 -1.26 15.55
C GLY A 190 4.09 -1.33 15.51
N GLN A 191 4.73 -0.88 14.44
CA GLN A 191 6.20 -0.81 14.33
C GLN A 191 6.67 0.65 14.23
N SER A 192 7.84 0.93 14.81
CA SER A 192 8.46 2.26 14.73
C SER A 192 9.23 2.49 13.44
N GLU A 193 9.63 1.41 12.76
CA GLU A 193 10.42 1.43 11.52
C GLU A 193 9.97 0.27 10.60
N SER A 194 10.28 0.39 9.31
CA SER A 194 10.10 -0.71 8.36
C SER A 194 11.26 -1.68 8.42
N PRO A 195 11.07 -2.94 8.83
CA PRO A 195 12.15 -3.93 8.88
C PRO A 195 12.71 -4.23 7.47
N ALA A 196 11.90 -4.14 6.43
CA ALA A 196 12.31 -4.41 5.06
C ALA A 196 13.23 -3.34 4.47
N LEU A 197 13.25 -2.13 5.03
CA LEU A 197 14.11 -1.03 4.62
C LEU A 197 15.26 -0.77 5.61
N ASN A 198 15.39 -1.58 6.65
CA ASN A 198 16.46 -1.47 7.64
C ASN A 198 17.64 -2.40 7.28
N ALA A 199 18.76 -1.80 6.85
CA ALA A 199 19.94 -2.54 6.42
C ALA A 199 20.57 -3.40 7.54
N GLU A 200 20.52 -2.95 8.80
CA GLU A 200 21.04 -3.72 9.94
C GLU A 200 20.18 -4.94 10.22
N PHE A 201 18.86 -4.75 10.15
CA PHE A 201 17.93 -5.86 10.29
C PHE A 201 18.15 -6.92 9.20
N LEU A 202 18.33 -6.50 7.94
CA LEU A 202 18.57 -7.43 6.83
C LEU A 202 19.93 -8.13 6.90
N ARG A 203 20.96 -7.52 7.53
CA ARG A 203 22.23 -8.22 7.80
C ARG A 203 22.06 -9.43 8.73
N SER A 204 21.05 -9.44 9.59
CA SER A 204 20.78 -10.60 10.46
C SER A 204 20.44 -11.89 9.71
N TYR A 205 20.07 -11.79 8.43
CA TYR A 205 19.87 -12.93 7.52
C TYR A 205 21.14 -13.35 6.77
N ALA A 206 22.30 -12.87 7.17
CA ALA A 206 23.58 -13.07 6.48
C ALA A 206 23.59 -12.58 5.01
N LEU A 207 22.77 -11.57 4.68
CA LEU A 207 22.71 -10.99 3.36
C LEU A 207 23.77 -9.91 3.17
N GLN A 208 24.40 -9.87 1.99
CA GLN A 208 25.23 -8.75 1.56
C GLN A 208 24.31 -7.61 1.10
N ILE A 209 24.48 -6.43 1.71
CA ILE A 209 23.60 -5.29 1.47
C ILE A 209 24.22 -4.33 0.44
N TYR A 210 23.43 -4.01 -0.58
CA TYR A 210 23.61 -2.85 -1.45
C TYR A 210 22.52 -1.84 -1.06
N SER A 211 22.88 -0.64 -0.62
CA SER A 211 21.90 0.38 -0.24
C SER A 211 22.15 1.67 -0.98
N VAL A 212 21.15 2.16 -1.69
CA VAL A 212 21.18 3.44 -2.41
C VAL A 212 20.01 4.30 -1.95
N ASN A 213 20.29 5.57 -1.68
CA ASN A 213 19.30 6.55 -1.23
C ASN A 213 19.11 7.62 -2.31
N LEU A 214 17.86 7.78 -2.77
CA LEU A 214 17.46 8.81 -3.71
C LEU A 214 16.78 9.95 -2.93
N LYS A 215 17.44 11.09 -2.86
CA LYS A 215 16.97 12.29 -2.15
C LYS A 215 16.60 13.43 -3.09
N GLN A 216 17.26 13.51 -4.23
CA GLN A 216 17.03 14.57 -5.21
C GLN A 216 15.68 14.40 -5.90
N ILE A 217 14.85 15.42 -5.84
CA ILE A 217 13.59 15.48 -6.58
C ILE A 217 13.89 15.64 -8.06
N ALA A 218 13.17 14.92 -8.91
CA ALA A 218 13.29 15.06 -10.36
C ALA A 218 12.95 16.50 -10.78
N ARG A 219 13.71 17.07 -11.74
CA ARG A 219 13.57 18.47 -12.17
C ARG A 219 12.15 18.88 -12.58
N GLN A 220 11.39 17.97 -13.17
CA GLN A 220 10.00 18.18 -13.57
C GLN A 220 9.03 18.38 -12.39
N ALA A 221 9.46 18.04 -11.17
CA ALA A 221 8.65 18.13 -9.96
C ALA A 221 8.95 19.39 -9.11
N ALA A 222 9.84 20.28 -9.59
CA ALA A 222 10.26 21.48 -8.84
C ALA A 222 9.14 22.53 -8.70
N GLU A 223 8.10 22.48 -9.54
CA GLU A 223 6.95 23.39 -9.50
C GLU A 223 5.77 22.84 -8.69
N SER A 224 5.88 21.62 -8.13
CA SER A 224 4.82 20.99 -7.35
C SER A 224 4.88 21.39 -5.87
N GLY A 225 3.83 22.02 -5.38
CA GLY A 225 3.63 22.30 -3.97
C GLY A 225 3.46 21.05 -3.12
N ILE A 226 2.90 19.98 -3.69
CA ILE A 226 2.80 18.66 -3.07
C ILE A 226 4.21 18.17 -2.71
N LEU A 227 5.14 18.15 -3.66
CA LEU A 227 6.51 17.66 -3.44
C LEU A 227 7.35 18.65 -2.64
N PHE A 228 7.10 19.97 -2.79
CA PHE A 228 7.76 20.99 -1.99
C PHE A 228 7.44 20.82 -0.50
N ASN A 229 6.15 20.72 -0.14
CA ASN A 229 5.72 20.53 1.24
C ASN A 229 6.11 19.15 1.79
N ALA A 230 6.06 18.09 0.99
CA ALA A 230 6.60 16.79 1.38
C ALA A 230 8.11 16.88 1.72
N THR A 231 8.87 17.70 0.98
CA THR A 231 10.30 17.92 1.26
C THR A 231 10.52 18.68 2.57
N ILE A 232 9.71 19.70 2.86
CA ILE A 232 9.74 20.38 4.17
C ILE A 232 9.55 19.38 5.31
N LEU A 233 8.50 18.56 5.24
CA LEU A 233 8.22 17.55 6.27
C LEU A 233 9.37 16.56 6.45
N ARG A 234 9.95 16.09 5.35
CA ARG A 234 11.12 15.20 5.36
C ARG A 234 12.34 15.84 6.03
N ASN A 235 12.67 17.09 5.68
CA ASN A 235 13.81 17.80 6.23
C ASN A 235 13.66 18.00 7.75
N VAL A 236 12.44 18.26 8.23
CA VAL A 236 12.14 18.32 9.67
C VAL A 236 12.37 16.96 10.33
N MET A 237 11.89 15.86 9.73
CA MET A 237 12.14 14.51 10.25
C MET A 237 13.62 14.15 10.27
N GLU A 238 14.40 14.51 9.22
CA GLU A 238 15.84 14.27 9.15
C GLU A 238 16.62 15.10 10.18
N SER A 239 16.17 16.33 10.49
CA SER A 239 16.83 17.19 11.48
C SER A 239 16.67 16.68 12.92
N GLY A 240 15.66 15.86 13.20
CA GLY A 240 15.30 15.39 14.53
C GLY A 240 14.70 16.47 15.43
N VAL A 241 14.54 17.71 14.95
CA VAL A 241 13.92 18.82 15.69
C VAL A 241 12.49 18.97 15.21
N LEU A 242 11.56 18.34 15.92
CA LEU A 242 10.15 18.34 15.58
C LEU A 242 9.48 19.58 16.15
N CYS A 243 8.93 20.42 15.29
CA CYS A 243 8.14 21.61 15.61
C CYS A 243 6.92 21.67 14.67
N ALA A 244 5.94 22.51 14.92
CA ALA A 244 4.81 22.67 13.98
C ALA A 244 5.35 22.98 12.56
N PRO A 245 5.06 22.14 11.55
CA PRO A 245 5.57 22.37 10.20
C PRO A 245 4.91 23.62 9.61
N LYS A 246 5.70 24.41 8.91
CA LYS A 246 5.18 25.50 8.09
C LYS A 246 4.99 24.96 6.68
N LEU A 247 3.75 25.02 6.19
CA LEU A 247 3.42 24.58 4.83
C LEU A 247 3.29 25.80 3.92
N GLU A 248 3.81 25.72 2.73
CA GLU A 248 3.65 26.75 1.69
C GLU A 248 2.52 26.35 0.74
N LEU A 249 1.40 27.06 0.78
CA LEU A 249 0.22 26.80 -0.05
C LEU A 249 0.05 27.86 -1.12
N LEU A 250 0.10 29.14 -0.78
CA LEU A 250 -0.19 30.26 -1.71
C LEU A 250 0.68 30.33 -2.95
N ARG A 251 1.83 29.67 -2.94
CA ARG A 251 2.78 29.67 -4.05
C ARG A 251 2.43 28.67 -5.15
N PHE A 252 1.59 27.71 -4.85
CA PHE A 252 1.37 26.54 -5.69
C PHE A 252 -0.12 26.30 -5.94
N ASP A 253 -0.44 25.83 -7.14
CA ASP A 253 -1.82 25.60 -7.56
C ASP A 253 -2.29 24.15 -7.25
N ASP A 254 -1.37 23.24 -6.85
CA ASP A 254 -1.63 21.83 -6.64
C ASP A 254 -1.85 21.45 -5.15
N ILE A 255 -1.86 22.43 -4.24
CA ILE A 255 -2.14 22.25 -2.81
C ILE A 255 -2.90 23.43 -2.25
N ASP A 256 -4.00 23.19 -1.54
CA ASP A 256 -4.86 24.25 -1.00
C ASP A 256 -5.41 23.88 0.37
N ASN A 257 -5.92 24.88 1.12
CA ASN A 257 -6.62 24.70 2.39
C ASN A 257 -8.12 24.94 2.18
N VAL A 258 -8.94 23.92 2.48
CA VAL A 258 -10.39 23.99 2.32
C VAL A 258 -11.06 24.02 3.69
N THR A 259 -11.85 25.08 3.93
CA THR A 259 -12.66 25.19 5.14
C THR A 259 -13.90 24.30 5.06
N GLY A 260 -14.48 23.96 6.21
CA GLY A 260 -15.65 23.10 6.26
C GLY A 260 -16.85 23.61 5.47
N GLU A 261 -16.95 24.91 5.23
CA GLU A 261 -18.01 25.56 4.47
C GLU A 261 -17.98 25.17 2.99
N PHE A 262 -16.79 25.11 2.38
CA PHE A 262 -16.61 24.77 0.95
C PHE A 262 -16.30 23.32 0.70
N LEU A 263 -16.12 22.52 1.74
CA LEU A 263 -15.66 21.14 1.65
C LEU A 263 -16.53 20.26 0.76
N LEU A 264 -17.86 20.30 0.95
CA LEU A 264 -18.78 19.44 0.21
C LEU A 264 -18.81 19.83 -1.30
N GLU A 265 -18.77 21.12 -1.61
CA GLU A 265 -18.69 21.62 -2.96
C GLU A 265 -17.38 21.18 -3.63
N THR A 266 -16.24 21.38 -2.96
CA THR A 266 -14.92 21.01 -3.50
C THR A 266 -14.80 19.51 -3.76
N ILE A 267 -15.36 18.64 -2.89
CA ILE A 267 -15.39 17.19 -3.12
C ILE A 267 -16.29 16.85 -4.30
N SER A 268 -17.49 17.47 -4.39
CA SER A 268 -18.43 17.27 -5.50
C SER A 268 -17.80 17.65 -6.83
N ASP A 269 -17.17 18.81 -6.91
CA ASP A 269 -16.47 19.29 -8.13
C ASP A 269 -15.33 18.33 -8.53
N SER A 270 -14.61 17.79 -7.54
CA SER A 270 -13.56 16.81 -7.80
C SER A 270 -14.12 15.50 -8.33
N TYR A 271 -15.29 15.06 -7.85
CA TYR A 271 -15.99 13.88 -8.37
C TYR A 271 -16.49 14.10 -9.80
N ASP A 272 -17.02 15.27 -10.09
CA ASP A 272 -17.53 15.62 -11.43
C ASP A 272 -16.41 15.74 -12.46
N ARG A 273 -15.26 16.28 -12.04
CA ARG A 273 -14.11 16.49 -12.91
C ARG A 273 -13.32 15.21 -13.18
N ASP A 274 -12.98 14.45 -12.13
CA ASP A 274 -12.01 13.35 -12.21
C ASP A 274 -12.62 11.99 -11.86
N GLY A 275 -13.81 11.97 -11.28
CA GLY A 275 -14.51 10.75 -10.85
C GLY A 275 -14.25 10.35 -9.39
N MET A 276 -15.20 9.58 -8.84
CA MET A 276 -15.15 9.11 -7.45
C MET A 276 -13.95 8.20 -7.17
N SER A 277 -13.49 7.43 -8.15
CA SER A 277 -12.34 6.52 -8.00
C SER A 277 -11.00 7.25 -7.90
N GLU A 278 -10.94 8.48 -8.43
CA GLU A 278 -9.74 9.31 -8.46
C GLU A 278 -9.72 10.38 -7.35
N THR A 279 -10.68 10.35 -6.44
CA THR A 279 -10.78 11.30 -5.33
C THR A 279 -10.96 10.56 -4.01
N ILE A 280 -10.16 10.91 -2.99
CA ILE A 280 -10.17 10.24 -1.68
C ILE A 280 -10.04 11.23 -0.53
N VAL A 281 -10.72 10.94 0.59
CA VAL A 281 -10.47 11.63 1.87
C VAL A 281 -9.58 10.76 2.75
N VAL A 282 -8.44 11.30 3.20
CA VAL A 282 -7.48 10.61 4.07
C VAL A 282 -7.60 11.13 5.49
N THR A 283 -7.78 10.22 6.45
CA THR A 283 -8.00 10.54 7.87
C THR A 283 -7.00 9.84 8.79
N ARG A 284 -6.92 10.28 10.05
CA ARG A 284 -6.09 9.64 11.09
C ARG A 284 -6.78 8.46 11.78
N SER A 285 -8.10 8.38 11.76
CA SER A 285 -8.85 7.36 12.52
C SER A 285 -10.04 6.81 11.73
N ASN A 286 -10.42 5.55 12.04
CA ASN A 286 -11.62 4.94 11.47
C ASN A 286 -12.88 5.74 11.81
N LYS A 287 -12.99 6.32 13.02
CA LYS A 287 -14.11 7.15 13.42
C LYS A 287 -14.28 8.37 12.50
N ARG A 288 -13.16 9.05 12.16
CA ARG A 288 -13.19 10.18 11.22
C ARG A 288 -13.55 9.72 9.82
N ALA A 289 -12.98 8.62 9.36
CA ALA A 289 -13.32 8.03 8.07
C ALA A 289 -14.82 7.68 7.98
N THR A 290 -15.40 7.07 9.01
CA THR A 290 -16.83 6.76 9.08
C THR A 290 -17.68 8.03 8.97
N LEU A 291 -17.30 9.12 9.67
CA LEU A 291 -18.00 10.40 9.63
C LEU A 291 -17.99 11.00 8.21
N PHE A 292 -16.82 11.06 7.55
CA PHE A 292 -16.70 11.56 6.19
C PHE A 292 -17.46 10.68 5.18
N ASN A 293 -17.35 9.36 5.29
CA ASN A 293 -18.09 8.44 4.43
C ASN A 293 -19.61 8.66 4.51
N ARG A 294 -20.12 8.86 5.72
CA ARG A 294 -21.55 9.17 5.92
C ARG A 294 -21.91 10.54 5.33
N GLY A 295 -21.09 11.56 5.59
CA GLY A 295 -21.30 12.91 5.05
C GLY A 295 -21.31 12.92 3.51
N ILE A 296 -20.34 12.27 2.88
CA ILE A 296 -20.25 12.17 1.41
C ILE A 296 -21.48 11.45 0.84
N ARG A 297 -21.84 10.29 1.39
CA ARG A 297 -23.00 9.54 0.91
C ARG A 297 -24.31 10.33 1.01
N ASN A 298 -24.55 11.00 2.15
CA ASN A 298 -25.79 11.70 2.39
C ASN A 298 -25.87 13.03 1.66
N SER A 299 -24.79 13.83 1.67
CA SER A 299 -24.84 15.22 1.23
C SER A 299 -24.34 15.45 -0.19
N ILE A 300 -23.51 14.54 -0.74
CA ILE A 300 -22.99 14.65 -2.12
C ILE A 300 -23.65 13.62 -3.03
N LEU A 301 -23.71 12.36 -2.59
CA LEU A 301 -24.23 11.27 -3.43
C LEU A 301 -25.74 11.03 -3.25
N TYR A 302 -26.38 11.68 -2.27
CA TYR A 302 -27.82 11.57 -1.96
C TYR A 302 -28.30 10.12 -1.81
N ARG A 303 -27.46 9.28 -1.14
CA ARG A 303 -27.74 7.85 -0.92
C ARG A 303 -28.33 7.64 0.47
N GLU A 304 -29.60 7.32 0.54
CA GLU A 304 -30.33 7.11 1.80
C GLU A 304 -30.21 5.68 2.31
N ASP A 305 -30.29 4.69 1.39
CA ASP A 305 -30.18 3.28 1.74
C ASP A 305 -28.76 2.95 2.24
N GLU A 306 -28.67 1.96 3.15
CA GLU A 306 -27.39 1.55 3.74
C GLU A 306 -26.41 1.02 2.68
N LEU A 307 -26.90 0.43 1.60
CA LEU A 307 -26.08 -0.05 0.48
C LEU A 307 -26.84 0.09 -0.84
N VAL A 308 -26.18 0.69 -1.82
CA VAL A 308 -26.73 0.85 -3.17
C VAL A 308 -25.71 0.47 -4.24
N SER A 309 -26.17 0.31 -5.49
CA SER A 309 -25.30 0.15 -6.64
C SER A 309 -24.33 1.35 -6.75
N ASP A 310 -23.15 1.09 -7.26
CA ASP A 310 -22.01 2.04 -7.37
C ASP A 310 -21.43 2.53 -6.03
N ASP A 311 -21.83 1.96 -4.88
CA ASP A 311 -21.09 2.21 -3.64
C ASP A 311 -19.66 1.65 -3.76
N MET A 312 -18.70 2.48 -3.35
CA MET A 312 -17.30 2.10 -3.23
C MET A 312 -17.05 1.56 -1.83
N LEU A 313 -16.56 0.33 -1.74
CA LEU A 313 -16.30 -0.35 -0.49
C LEU A 313 -14.84 -0.76 -0.37
N LEU A 314 -14.31 -0.72 0.84
CA LEU A 314 -12.98 -1.19 1.22
C LEU A 314 -13.10 -2.47 2.04
N VAL A 315 -12.48 -3.54 1.62
CA VAL A 315 -12.40 -4.78 2.37
C VAL A 315 -11.55 -4.57 3.63
N SER A 316 -12.11 -4.97 4.78
CA SER A 316 -11.48 -4.74 6.09
C SER A 316 -10.77 -5.96 6.66
N LYS A 317 -11.00 -7.13 6.09
CA LYS A 317 -10.41 -8.41 6.54
C LYS A 317 -10.20 -9.32 5.33
N ASN A 318 -9.06 -10.03 5.32
CA ASN A 318 -8.80 -11.04 4.27
C ASN A 318 -9.93 -12.09 4.22
N ASN A 319 -10.31 -12.46 3.01
CA ASN A 319 -11.30 -13.50 2.77
C ASN A 319 -10.81 -14.47 1.69
N TYR A 320 -10.89 -15.76 2.01
CA TYR A 320 -10.36 -16.84 1.17
C TYR A 320 -11.48 -17.71 0.59
N TYR A 321 -12.72 -17.48 1.03
CA TYR A 321 -13.85 -18.31 0.66
C TYR A 321 -14.41 -17.96 -0.72
N TRP A 322 -14.65 -16.68 -0.97
CA TRP A 322 -15.33 -16.23 -2.18
C TRP A 322 -14.47 -16.28 -3.43
N ALA A 323 -13.14 -16.27 -3.29
CA ALA A 323 -12.22 -16.28 -4.42
C ALA A 323 -11.97 -17.67 -5.03
N ASN A 324 -12.43 -18.77 -4.39
CA ASN A 324 -12.09 -20.13 -4.80
C ASN A 324 -12.49 -20.50 -6.23
N ASP A 325 -13.54 -19.87 -6.77
CA ASP A 325 -14.06 -20.16 -8.11
C ASP A 325 -13.54 -19.19 -9.19
N TYR A 326 -12.59 -18.31 -8.83
CA TYR A 326 -12.08 -17.24 -9.71
C TYR A 326 -10.56 -17.37 -9.91
N GLU A 327 -10.13 -17.59 -11.14
CA GLU A 327 -8.70 -17.73 -11.45
C GLU A 327 -7.90 -16.43 -11.30
N GLN A 328 -8.57 -15.27 -11.38
CA GLN A 328 -7.94 -13.95 -11.35
C GLN A 328 -7.62 -13.47 -9.92
N ILE A 329 -8.30 -14.01 -8.92
CA ILE A 329 -8.21 -13.58 -7.51
C ILE A 329 -8.01 -14.81 -6.65
N ASP A 330 -6.81 -14.99 -6.06
CA ASP A 330 -6.55 -16.14 -5.16
C ASP A 330 -7.22 -15.99 -3.78
N PHE A 331 -7.37 -14.75 -3.33
CA PHE A 331 -8.11 -14.37 -2.12
C PHE A 331 -8.43 -12.87 -2.18
N ILE A 332 -9.43 -12.45 -1.43
CA ILE A 332 -9.80 -11.05 -1.28
C ILE A 332 -8.99 -10.47 -0.12
N ALA A 333 -8.14 -9.49 -0.40
CA ALA A 333 -7.22 -8.93 0.58
C ALA A 333 -7.85 -7.81 1.41
N ASN A 334 -7.40 -7.68 2.65
CA ASN A 334 -7.63 -6.49 3.45
C ASN A 334 -7.00 -5.26 2.76
N GLY A 335 -7.82 -4.27 2.42
CA GLY A 335 -7.41 -3.09 1.67
C GLY A 335 -7.84 -3.09 0.20
N ASP A 336 -8.36 -4.22 -0.32
CA ASP A 336 -8.95 -4.23 -1.66
C ASP A 336 -10.17 -3.29 -1.71
N VAL A 337 -10.26 -2.54 -2.80
CA VAL A 337 -11.42 -1.68 -3.09
C VAL A 337 -12.34 -2.41 -4.05
N VAL A 338 -13.63 -2.42 -3.75
CA VAL A 338 -14.66 -3.00 -4.62
C VAL A 338 -15.77 -2.01 -4.88
N ARG A 339 -16.36 -2.11 -6.05
CA ARG A 339 -17.56 -1.35 -6.42
C ARG A 339 -18.77 -2.27 -6.41
N VAL A 340 -19.86 -1.87 -5.75
CA VAL A 340 -21.12 -2.61 -5.76
C VAL A 340 -21.77 -2.47 -7.13
N LYS A 341 -21.93 -3.57 -7.85
CA LYS A 341 -22.65 -3.58 -9.14
C LYS A 341 -24.14 -3.78 -8.94
N ARG A 342 -24.48 -4.64 -8.01
CA ARG A 342 -25.88 -4.98 -7.74
C ARG A 342 -26.07 -5.47 -6.31
N VAL A 343 -27.20 -5.06 -5.70
CA VAL A 343 -27.69 -5.62 -4.43
C VAL A 343 -28.83 -6.58 -4.75
N TRP A 344 -28.77 -7.80 -4.21
CA TRP A 344 -29.75 -8.86 -4.48
C TRP A 344 -30.65 -9.09 -3.27
N GLY A 345 -31.97 -9.14 -3.53
CA GLY A 345 -32.94 -9.49 -2.52
C GLY A 345 -33.04 -8.50 -1.37
N GLU A 346 -33.56 -8.98 -0.25
CA GLU A 346 -33.69 -8.21 0.99
C GLU A 346 -32.51 -8.42 1.94
N ILE A 347 -32.34 -7.50 2.92
CA ILE A 347 -31.37 -7.64 3.99
C ILE A 347 -31.76 -8.82 4.90
N GLU A 348 -30.83 -9.74 5.09
CA GLU A 348 -31.02 -10.92 5.92
C GLU A 348 -30.53 -10.65 7.34
N ARG A 349 -31.43 -10.63 8.33
CA ARG A 349 -31.07 -10.52 9.76
C ARG A 349 -30.83 -11.90 10.34
N ARG A 350 -29.58 -12.22 10.66
CA ARG A 350 -29.18 -13.52 11.21
C ARG A 350 -28.00 -13.41 12.14
N TYR A 351 -27.92 -14.24 13.16
CA TYR A 351 -26.82 -14.27 14.12
C TYR A 351 -26.54 -12.91 14.81
N GLY A 352 -27.55 -12.05 14.95
CA GLY A 352 -27.40 -10.69 15.50
C GLY A 352 -26.70 -9.68 14.58
N LEU A 353 -26.55 -10.03 13.29
CA LEU A 353 -25.94 -9.19 12.26
C LEU A 353 -26.88 -9.06 11.05
N ASP A 354 -26.68 -8.00 10.27
CA ASP A 354 -27.38 -7.74 9.02
C ASP A 354 -26.47 -8.08 7.84
N PHE A 355 -26.98 -8.88 6.88
CA PHE A 355 -26.24 -9.36 5.71
C PHE A 355 -26.95 -8.95 4.42
N ALA A 356 -26.15 -8.64 3.40
CA ALA A 356 -26.65 -8.44 2.03
C ALA A 356 -25.90 -9.33 1.05
N ASN A 357 -26.64 -9.83 0.04
CA ASN A 357 -26.05 -10.51 -1.12
C ASN A 357 -25.80 -9.45 -2.20
N VAL A 358 -24.59 -9.41 -2.72
CA VAL A 358 -24.18 -8.40 -3.69
C VAL A 358 -23.32 -8.98 -4.78
N THR A 359 -23.40 -8.41 -5.99
CA THR A 359 -22.35 -8.54 -6.99
C THR A 359 -21.41 -7.36 -6.82
N VAL A 360 -20.13 -7.62 -6.58
CA VAL A 360 -19.07 -6.61 -6.50
C VAL A 360 -18.10 -6.77 -7.66
N GLU A 361 -17.55 -5.65 -8.10
CA GLU A 361 -16.48 -5.57 -9.09
C GLU A 361 -15.18 -5.19 -8.40
N PHE A 362 -14.09 -5.84 -8.76
CA PHE A 362 -12.74 -5.57 -8.26
C PHE A 362 -11.93 -4.77 -9.30
N PRO A 363 -11.87 -3.42 -9.23
CA PRO A 363 -11.18 -2.60 -10.23
C PRO A 363 -9.68 -2.89 -10.32
N ASP A 364 -9.06 -3.28 -9.20
CA ASP A 364 -7.62 -3.56 -9.13
C ASP A 364 -7.27 -4.99 -9.58
N HIS A 365 -8.28 -5.82 -9.87
CA HIS A 365 -8.14 -7.19 -10.36
C HIS A 365 -8.82 -7.41 -11.72
N GLY A 366 -8.58 -6.48 -12.67
CA GLY A 366 -9.09 -6.58 -14.03
C GLY A 366 -10.61 -6.46 -14.16
N ASN A 367 -11.25 -5.72 -13.26
CA ASN A 367 -12.71 -5.56 -13.17
C ASN A 367 -13.46 -6.90 -13.00
N THR A 368 -12.86 -7.86 -12.31
CA THR A 368 -13.50 -9.15 -12.03
C THR A 368 -14.75 -8.93 -11.20
N GLU A 369 -15.89 -9.46 -11.66
CA GLU A 369 -17.15 -9.44 -10.92
C GLU A 369 -17.30 -10.72 -10.09
N MET A 370 -17.83 -10.59 -8.87
CA MET A 370 -18.00 -11.70 -7.93
C MET A 370 -19.27 -11.52 -7.11
N ASP A 371 -20.04 -12.60 -6.99
CA ASP A 371 -21.20 -12.64 -6.11
C ASP A 371 -20.73 -13.03 -4.70
N VAL A 372 -21.01 -12.16 -3.72
CA VAL A 372 -20.54 -12.32 -2.35
C VAL A 372 -21.65 -11.94 -1.35
N LYS A 373 -21.50 -12.42 -0.13
CA LYS A 373 -22.27 -11.93 1.03
C LYS A 373 -21.43 -10.95 1.82
N ILE A 374 -22.00 -9.82 2.24
CA ILE A 374 -21.34 -8.81 3.06
C ILE A 374 -22.06 -8.60 4.38
N ILE A 375 -21.34 -8.10 5.39
CA ILE A 375 -21.87 -7.71 6.71
C ILE A 375 -22.07 -6.19 6.73
N LEU A 376 -23.33 -5.75 6.79
CA LEU A 376 -23.69 -4.34 6.77
C LEU A 376 -23.28 -3.60 8.04
N ASN A 377 -23.36 -4.24 9.22
CA ASN A 377 -22.96 -3.63 10.49
C ASN A 377 -21.52 -3.10 10.52
N CYS A 378 -20.66 -3.58 9.63
CA CYS A 378 -19.31 -3.06 9.50
C CYS A 378 -19.25 -1.68 8.83
N LEU A 379 -20.20 -1.34 7.93
CA LEU A 379 -20.18 -0.12 7.13
C LEU A 379 -20.19 1.15 7.99
N SER A 380 -21.00 1.16 9.04
CA SER A 380 -21.20 2.31 9.93
C SER A 380 -20.42 2.23 11.25
N SER A 381 -19.71 1.14 11.51
CA SER A 381 -18.93 0.93 12.74
C SER A 381 -17.68 1.83 12.77
N ASP A 382 -17.27 2.27 13.96
CA ASP A 382 -15.99 3.00 14.17
C ASP A 382 -14.78 2.05 14.29
N THR A 383 -15.02 0.73 14.42
CA THR A 383 -13.96 -0.29 14.46
C THR A 383 -13.52 -0.69 13.05
N PRO A 384 -12.28 -1.14 12.83
CA PRO A 384 -11.82 -1.55 11.50
C PRO A 384 -12.62 -2.70 10.89
N ALA A 385 -13.09 -3.63 11.73
CA ALA A 385 -13.83 -4.84 11.37
C ALA A 385 -14.80 -5.19 12.51
N LEU A 386 -15.46 -6.34 12.47
CA LEU A 386 -16.23 -6.85 13.61
C LEU A 386 -15.38 -6.90 14.87
N THR A 387 -15.97 -6.51 16.01
CA THR A 387 -15.32 -6.66 17.31
C THR A 387 -15.09 -8.13 17.64
N ALA A 388 -14.19 -8.42 18.59
CA ALA A 388 -13.96 -9.77 19.06
C ALA A 388 -15.26 -10.45 19.55
N THR A 389 -16.08 -9.70 20.30
CA THR A 389 -17.38 -10.18 20.81
C THR A 389 -18.35 -10.50 19.67
N GLN A 390 -18.46 -9.65 18.65
CA GLN A 390 -19.32 -9.92 17.49
C GLN A 390 -18.84 -11.12 16.67
N SER A 391 -17.53 -11.25 16.50
CA SER A 391 -16.91 -12.38 15.79
C SER A 391 -17.14 -13.71 16.53
N GLU A 392 -17.00 -13.70 17.85
CA GLU A 392 -17.26 -14.87 18.71
C GLU A 392 -18.75 -15.25 18.71
N MET A 393 -19.64 -14.27 18.77
CA MET A 393 -21.09 -14.49 18.68
C MET A 393 -21.48 -15.12 17.32
N LEU A 394 -20.94 -14.61 16.22
CA LEU A 394 -21.16 -15.18 14.88
C LEU A 394 -20.65 -16.62 14.81
N TYR A 395 -19.41 -16.87 15.28
CA TYR A 395 -18.83 -18.21 15.34
C TYR A 395 -19.70 -19.18 16.14
N THR A 396 -20.08 -18.81 17.37
CA THR A 396 -20.85 -19.65 18.28
C THR A 396 -22.23 -19.95 17.74
N SER A 397 -22.91 -18.92 17.17
CA SER A 397 -24.26 -19.06 16.62
C SER A 397 -24.29 -19.97 15.39
N VAL A 398 -23.34 -19.82 14.46
CA VAL A 398 -23.23 -20.71 13.30
C VAL A 398 -22.87 -22.13 13.73
N MET A 399 -21.94 -22.30 14.68
CA MET A 399 -21.55 -23.61 15.21
C MET A 399 -22.71 -24.34 15.91
N ALA A 400 -23.65 -23.63 16.51
CA ALA A 400 -24.83 -24.21 17.16
C ALA A 400 -25.84 -24.84 16.17
N GLU A 401 -25.88 -24.34 14.94
CA GLU A 401 -26.75 -24.88 13.87
C GLU A 401 -26.15 -26.11 13.17
N LEU A 402 -24.82 -26.29 13.26
CA LEU A 402 -24.13 -27.37 12.58
C LEU A 402 -24.18 -28.69 13.37
N THR A 403 -24.47 -29.78 12.67
CA THR A 403 -24.58 -31.13 13.25
C THR A 403 -23.36 -31.99 12.93
N GLY A 404 -23.10 -32.98 13.74
CA GLY A 404 -21.96 -33.91 13.59
C GLY A 404 -20.87 -33.73 14.63
N ASP A 405 -19.75 -34.45 14.44
CA ASP A 405 -18.58 -34.33 15.30
C ASP A 405 -17.87 -32.97 15.14
N LYS A 406 -16.96 -32.65 16.05
CA LYS A 406 -16.23 -31.36 16.06
C LYS A 406 -15.53 -31.08 14.72
N ARG A 407 -14.93 -32.10 14.09
CA ARG A 407 -14.19 -31.95 12.82
C ARG A 407 -15.15 -31.69 11.66
N THR A 408 -16.30 -32.38 11.61
CA THR A 408 -17.32 -32.17 10.59
C THR A 408 -17.94 -30.78 10.71
N ARG A 409 -18.34 -30.35 11.92
CA ARG A 409 -18.88 -28.99 12.15
C ARG A 409 -17.90 -27.90 11.74
N TYR A 410 -16.61 -28.06 12.07
CA TYR A 410 -15.59 -27.09 11.69
C TYR A 410 -15.39 -27.01 10.16
N ARG A 411 -15.45 -28.15 9.45
CA ARG A 411 -15.39 -28.18 7.99
C ARG A 411 -16.60 -27.48 7.36
N GLU A 412 -17.80 -27.70 7.89
CA GLU A 412 -19.01 -27.06 7.39
C GLU A 412 -19.07 -25.55 7.74
N LEU A 413 -18.53 -25.16 8.92
CA LEU A 413 -18.37 -23.75 9.27
C LEU A 413 -17.56 -23.00 8.22
N LYS A 414 -16.46 -23.57 7.74
CA LYS A 414 -15.61 -22.96 6.70
C LYS A 414 -16.31 -22.78 5.36
N LYS A 415 -17.35 -23.53 5.09
CA LYS A 415 -18.19 -23.42 3.89
C LYS A 415 -19.42 -22.54 4.10
N ASN A 416 -19.65 -22.05 5.29
CA ASN A 416 -20.83 -21.28 5.61
C ASN A 416 -20.69 -19.85 5.06
N PRO A 417 -21.61 -19.38 4.16
CA PRO A 417 -21.50 -18.06 3.54
C PRO A 417 -21.68 -16.89 4.52
N TYR A 418 -22.39 -17.08 5.63
CA TYR A 418 -22.55 -16.05 6.66
C TYR A 418 -21.28 -15.91 7.50
N PHE A 419 -20.64 -17.02 7.85
CA PHE A 419 -19.35 -16.99 8.56
C PHE A 419 -18.23 -16.36 7.71
N ASN A 420 -18.30 -16.58 6.40
CA ASN A 420 -17.35 -16.06 5.43
C ASN A 420 -17.82 -14.75 4.76
N ALA A 421 -18.87 -14.11 5.26
CA ALA A 421 -19.33 -12.84 4.70
C ALA A 421 -18.23 -11.77 4.79
N LEU A 422 -18.08 -10.98 3.73
CA LEU A 422 -17.06 -9.93 3.68
C LEU A 422 -17.34 -8.85 4.71
N GLN A 423 -16.30 -8.46 5.42
CA GLN A 423 -16.30 -7.30 6.30
C GLN A 423 -15.79 -6.10 5.50
N VAL A 424 -16.64 -5.12 5.29
CA VAL A 424 -16.37 -4.00 4.40
C VAL A 424 -16.66 -2.66 5.05
N LYS A 425 -16.02 -1.60 4.57
CA LYS A 425 -16.27 -0.20 4.91
C LYS A 425 -16.58 0.58 3.64
N TYR A 426 -17.21 1.74 3.74
CA TYR A 426 -17.22 2.66 2.61
C TYR A 426 -15.81 3.16 2.32
N ALA A 427 -15.52 3.42 1.04
CA ALA A 427 -14.18 3.74 0.54
C ALA A 427 -14.03 5.18 0.02
N TYR A 428 -14.94 6.09 0.35
CA TYR A 428 -14.82 7.51 0.00
C TYR A 428 -13.85 8.24 0.93
N ALA A 429 -13.75 7.77 2.18
CA ALA A 429 -12.80 8.22 3.17
C ALA A 429 -12.16 7.03 3.87
N ILE A 430 -10.84 7.02 3.97
CA ILE A 430 -10.06 5.92 4.55
C ILE A 430 -8.96 6.45 5.47
N THR A 431 -8.41 5.59 6.30
CA THR A 431 -7.24 5.96 7.11
C THR A 431 -5.98 6.00 6.25
N CYS A 432 -5.00 6.82 6.65
CA CYS A 432 -3.75 6.98 5.92
C CYS A 432 -2.99 5.64 5.73
N HIS A 433 -3.01 4.73 6.72
CA HIS A 433 -2.44 3.39 6.57
C HIS A 433 -3.11 2.58 5.45
N LYS A 434 -4.43 2.76 5.26
CA LYS A 434 -5.16 2.12 4.16
C LYS A 434 -4.94 2.81 2.81
N ALA A 435 -4.50 4.07 2.82
CA ALA A 435 -4.14 4.81 1.62
C ALA A 435 -2.72 4.50 1.11
N GLN A 436 -1.88 3.84 1.91
CA GLN A 436 -0.53 3.44 1.48
C GLN A 436 -0.58 2.54 0.24
N GLY A 437 0.36 2.74 -0.68
CA GLY A 437 0.42 2.03 -1.96
C GLY A 437 -0.63 2.50 -2.98
N GLY A 438 -1.58 3.36 -2.59
CA GLY A 438 -2.55 3.98 -3.48
C GLY A 438 -2.13 5.39 -3.93
N GLN A 439 -2.65 5.82 -5.06
CA GLN A 439 -2.51 7.19 -5.57
C GLN A 439 -3.83 7.64 -6.20
N TRP A 440 -4.16 8.92 -6.06
CA TRP A 440 -5.39 9.52 -6.57
C TRP A 440 -5.09 10.88 -7.19
N GLN A 441 -5.93 11.33 -8.11
CA GLN A 441 -5.83 12.68 -8.66
C GLN A 441 -6.04 13.73 -7.56
N ASN A 442 -7.08 13.55 -6.72
CA ASN A 442 -7.43 14.49 -5.67
C ASN A 442 -7.39 13.80 -4.30
N VAL A 443 -6.63 14.37 -3.37
CA VAL A 443 -6.53 13.89 -2.00
C VAL A 443 -6.93 14.97 -1.01
N PHE A 444 -7.99 14.72 -0.26
CA PHE A 444 -8.45 15.55 0.83
C PHE A 444 -7.87 15.01 2.15
N ILE A 445 -7.19 15.84 2.93
CA ILE A 445 -6.52 15.43 4.18
C ILE A 445 -7.22 16.07 5.37
N ASP A 446 -7.80 15.24 6.24
CA ASP A 446 -8.49 15.71 7.45
C ASP A 446 -7.50 16.20 8.52
N MET A 447 -7.30 17.52 8.58
CA MET A 447 -6.44 18.20 9.54
C MET A 447 -7.20 18.71 10.78
N GLY A 448 -8.52 18.73 10.73
CA GLY A 448 -9.36 19.43 11.71
C GLY A 448 -9.43 18.80 13.11
N ALA A 449 -8.88 17.60 13.33
CA ALA A 449 -8.88 16.90 14.61
C ALA A 449 -7.48 16.74 15.22
N ILE A 450 -6.50 17.50 14.73
CA ILE A 450 -5.11 17.39 15.17
C ILE A 450 -4.88 18.31 16.36
N MET A 451 -4.43 17.75 17.48
CA MET A 451 -4.07 18.50 18.67
C MET A 451 -2.64 19.04 18.55
N PRO A 452 -2.34 20.22 19.17
CA PRO A 452 -1.01 20.85 19.03
C PRO A 452 0.18 20.00 19.50
N ASP A 453 -0.03 19.12 20.49
CA ASP A 453 1.00 18.18 20.97
C ASP A 453 1.38 17.10 19.96
N ALA A 454 0.53 16.85 18.96
CA ALA A 454 0.86 15.93 17.87
C ALA A 454 2.01 16.46 17.00
N PHE A 455 2.22 17.78 16.93
CA PHE A 455 3.26 18.40 16.12
C PHE A 455 4.69 18.12 16.63
N SER A 456 4.86 17.62 17.84
CA SER A 456 6.14 17.15 18.39
C SER A 456 6.40 15.66 18.16
N GLN A 457 5.50 14.95 17.48
CA GLN A 457 5.58 13.50 17.29
C GLN A 457 5.98 13.14 15.85
N LEU A 458 6.97 12.28 15.72
CA LEU A 458 7.42 11.79 14.41
C LEU A 458 6.31 11.13 13.60
N ASP A 459 5.40 10.41 14.27
CA ASP A 459 4.28 9.73 13.62
C ASP A 459 3.33 10.70 12.93
N PHE A 460 3.20 11.92 13.42
CA PHE A 460 2.44 12.97 12.76
C PHE A 460 3.08 13.37 11.42
N TYR A 461 4.40 13.56 11.39
CA TYR A 461 5.13 13.92 10.17
C TYR A 461 5.07 12.81 9.12
N ARG A 462 5.28 11.58 9.54
CA ARG A 462 5.15 10.42 8.66
C ARG A 462 3.74 10.28 8.10
N TRP A 463 2.74 10.52 8.97
CA TRP A 463 1.34 10.49 8.58
C TRP A 463 1.02 11.56 7.53
N LEU A 464 1.41 12.81 7.79
CA LEU A 464 1.14 13.93 6.89
C LEU A 464 1.92 13.78 5.58
N TYR A 465 3.19 13.43 5.66
CA TYR A 465 4.02 13.12 4.50
C TYR A 465 3.39 12.01 3.65
N THR A 466 2.99 10.90 4.28
CA THR A 466 2.34 9.79 3.58
C THR A 466 1.04 10.25 2.92
N ALA A 467 0.21 11.03 3.62
CA ALA A 467 -1.06 11.50 3.10
C ALA A 467 -0.89 12.45 1.89
N ILE A 468 -0.01 13.46 1.99
CA ILE A 468 0.28 14.42 0.92
C ILE A 468 0.81 13.70 -0.33
N THR A 469 1.71 12.74 -0.15
CA THR A 469 2.32 11.99 -1.27
C THR A 469 1.40 10.98 -1.94
N ARG A 470 0.14 10.87 -1.51
CA ARG A 470 -0.88 10.05 -2.22
C ARG A 470 -1.50 10.78 -3.41
N ALA A 471 -1.36 12.10 -3.47
CA ALA A 471 -1.91 12.88 -4.57
C ALA A 471 -1.02 12.83 -5.83
N ARG A 472 -1.68 12.74 -6.98
CA ARG A 472 -1.05 12.90 -8.30
C ARG A 472 -1.15 14.32 -8.79
N SER A 473 -2.26 15.01 -8.54
CA SER A 473 -2.54 16.33 -9.09
C SER A 473 -2.93 17.37 -8.05
N GLN A 474 -3.74 17.04 -7.04
CA GLN A 474 -4.29 18.02 -6.13
C GLN A 474 -4.37 17.52 -4.70
N VAL A 475 -3.91 18.35 -3.75
CA VAL A 475 -4.09 18.15 -2.30
C VAL A 475 -4.98 19.24 -1.73
N TYR A 476 -5.97 18.85 -0.95
CA TYR A 476 -6.81 19.74 -0.15
C TYR A 476 -6.64 19.44 1.33
N LEU A 477 -6.08 20.39 2.10
CA LEU A 477 -5.99 20.30 3.55
C LEU A 477 -7.30 20.76 4.16
N ILE A 478 -8.03 19.90 4.84
CA ILE A 478 -9.34 20.26 5.44
C ILE A 478 -9.12 20.89 6.80
N ASN A 479 -9.53 22.18 6.97
CA ASN A 479 -9.40 22.93 8.22
C ASN A 479 -7.99 22.83 8.81
N CYS A 480 -6.97 23.11 8.02
CA CYS A 480 -5.58 23.05 8.45
C CYS A 480 -5.31 24.05 9.59
N PRO A 481 -4.86 23.57 10.76
CA PRO A 481 -4.55 24.47 11.89
C PRO A 481 -3.12 25.03 11.83
N LEU A 482 -2.33 24.65 10.81
CA LEU A 482 -0.95 25.09 10.65
C LEU A 482 -0.93 26.50 10.05
N ASP A 483 0.08 27.29 10.43
CA ASP A 483 0.38 28.55 9.75
C ASP A 483 0.77 28.23 8.31
N THR A 484 -0.10 28.60 7.39
CA THR A 484 0.08 28.31 5.96
C THR A 484 0.68 29.47 5.18
N ASP A 485 0.75 30.67 5.78
CA ASP A 485 1.06 31.89 5.02
C ASP A 485 1.76 32.96 5.87
N MET A 486 2.97 32.70 6.30
CA MET A 486 3.86 33.79 6.68
C MET A 486 4.91 33.97 5.60
N PRO A 487 4.98 35.12 4.92
CA PRO A 487 6.11 35.41 4.06
C PRO A 487 7.37 35.32 4.93
N SER A 488 8.31 34.49 4.54
CA SER A 488 9.66 34.50 5.07
C SER A 488 10.27 35.88 4.73
N PHE A 489 10.37 36.75 5.73
CA PHE A 489 11.21 37.92 5.65
C PHE A 489 12.69 37.53 5.78
#